data_c29e7717386c335c74483601d7a45ad7
#
_entry.id   c29e7717386c335c74483601d7a45ad7
#
_cell.length_a   1.000
_cell.length_b   1.000
_cell.length_c   1.000
_cell.angle_alpha   90.00
_cell.angle_beta   90.00
_cell.angle_gamma   90.00
#
_symmetry.space_group_name_H-M   'P 1'
#
loop_
_entity.id
_entity.type
_entity.pdbx_description
1 polymer ?
#
loop_
_entity_poly.entity_id
_entity_poly.type
_entity_poly.pdbx_seq_one_letter_code
_entity_poly.pdbx_strand_id
1 'polypeptide(L)'
;MFTPIYIANYCENYCIYCGFNCHNKINRAQLNAEEIEKEMAAIAETGLQEILILTGESRNKSTVEYIGEACKIARKYFKVIGLEIYPVNSDEYAYLHECGADYVTVFQETYNSDKYETLHLAGHKRIFPYRMEAQERAIRGGMRGVGFAALLGLDDFRKDAFATGYHAYLLQRK
;
A
#
# COMPACT_ATOMS: atom_id res chain seq x y z
N MET A 1 -6.97 -8.24 14.17
CA MET A 1 -6.16 -7.05 14.59
C MET A 1 -4.77 -7.24 14.02
N PHE A 2 -4.21 -6.22 13.37
CA PHE A 2 -2.87 -6.24 12.78
C PHE A 2 -2.00 -5.13 13.39
N THR A 3 -0.70 -5.23 13.15
CA THR A 3 0.23 -4.11 13.32
C THR A 3 0.89 -3.76 11.99
N PRO A 4 1.14 -2.49 11.71
CA PRO A 4 1.90 -2.09 10.53
C PRO A 4 3.40 -2.22 10.75
N ILE A 5 4.13 -2.58 9.70
CA ILE A 5 5.58 -2.52 9.65
C ILE A 5 6.06 -1.83 8.37
N TYR A 6 6.86 -0.77 8.51
CA TYR A 6 7.55 -0.18 7.38
C TYR A 6 8.87 -0.92 7.12
N ILE A 7 8.96 -1.61 5.99
CA ILE A 7 10.21 -2.26 5.57
C ILE A 7 11.13 -1.33 4.76
N ALA A 8 10.58 -0.23 4.20
CA ALA A 8 11.33 0.82 3.53
C ALA A 8 10.55 2.13 3.55
N ASN A 9 11.25 3.27 3.63
CA ASN A 9 10.62 4.60 3.63
C ASN A 9 11.07 5.50 2.48
N TYR A 10 11.76 4.96 1.47
CA TYR A 10 12.07 5.68 0.24
C TYR A 10 10.79 5.96 -0.56
N CYS A 11 10.63 7.21 -1.02
CA CYS A 11 9.49 7.63 -1.83
C CYS A 11 9.94 8.55 -2.95
N GLU A 12 9.40 8.35 -4.15
CA GLU A 12 9.70 9.16 -5.34
C GLU A 12 8.62 10.23 -5.61
N ASN A 13 7.54 10.20 -4.83
CA ASN A 13 6.41 11.11 -5.01
C ASN A 13 6.60 12.43 -4.26
N TYR A 14 6.02 13.48 -4.82
CA TYR A 14 5.87 14.77 -4.15
C TYR A 14 4.39 15.01 -3.81
N CYS A 15 3.95 14.51 -2.67
CA CYS A 15 2.64 14.80 -2.09
C CYS A 15 2.84 15.87 -1.02
N ILE A 16 2.16 17.01 -1.14
CA ILE A 16 2.43 18.19 -0.28
C ILE A 16 2.11 17.96 1.21
N TYR A 17 1.29 16.97 1.52
CA TYR A 17 0.85 16.62 2.88
C TYR A 17 1.67 15.48 3.51
N CYS A 18 2.51 14.78 2.74
CA CYS A 18 3.13 13.55 3.19
C CYS A 18 4.54 13.76 3.75
N GLY A 19 4.80 13.25 4.95
CA GLY A 19 6.13 13.28 5.57
C GLY A 19 7.20 12.53 4.77
N PHE A 20 6.80 11.53 3.98
CA PHE A 20 7.72 10.74 3.15
C PHE A 20 7.98 11.34 1.75
N ASN A 21 7.41 12.50 1.41
CA ASN A 21 7.64 13.06 0.07
C ASN A 21 9.13 13.23 -0.24
N CYS A 22 9.48 13.16 -1.53
CA CYS A 22 10.87 13.10 -1.99
C CYS A 22 11.72 14.34 -1.64
N HIS A 23 11.11 15.47 -1.32
CA HIS A 23 11.79 16.71 -0.95
C HIS A 23 12.05 16.84 0.56
N ASN A 24 11.40 16.02 1.39
CA ASN A 24 11.65 16.08 2.83
C ASN A 24 12.99 15.42 3.18
N LYS A 25 13.76 16.15 3.97
CA LYS A 25 15.06 15.69 4.50
C LYS A 25 14.80 14.83 5.75
N ILE A 26 14.52 13.56 5.54
CA ILE A 26 14.36 12.55 6.61
C ILE A 26 15.38 11.43 6.43
N ASN A 27 15.68 10.70 7.48
CA ASN A 27 16.48 9.51 7.37
C ASN A 27 15.74 8.46 6.53
N ARG A 28 16.35 8.07 5.41
CA ARG A 28 15.83 7.02 4.53
C ARG A 28 16.48 5.70 4.89
N ALA A 29 15.67 4.67 5.03
CA ALA A 29 16.09 3.31 5.35
C ALA A 29 15.31 2.28 4.54
N GLN A 30 15.95 1.13 4.36
CA GLN A 30 15.36 -0.06 3.77
C GLN A 30 15.95 -1.25 4.54
N LEU A 31 15.10 -2.07 5.12
CA LEU A 31 15.50 -3.24 5.87
C LEU A 31 15.99 -4.34 4.93
N ASN A 32 17.04 -5.04 5.30
CA ASN A 32 17.43 -6.28 4.64
C ASN A 32 16.59 -7.47 5.14
N ALA A 33 16.78 -8.65 4.54
CA ALA A 33 15.98 -9.83 4.87
C ALA A 33 16.13 -10.27 6.34
N GLU A 34 17.33 -10.18 6.92
CA GLU A 34 17.58 -10.54 8.31
C GLU A 34 16.90 -9.56 9.27
N GLU A 35 16.95 -8.27 8.97
CA GLU A 35 16.26 -7.23 9.74
C GLU A 35 14.75 -7.40 9.67
N ILE A 36 14.18 -7.67 8.47
CA ILE A 36 12.76 -7.95 8.29
C ILE A 36 12.35 -9.17 9.12
N GLU A 37 13.10 -10.26 9.06
CA GLU A 37 12.79 -11.48 9.80
C GLU A 37 12.85 -11.25 11.33
N LYS A 38 13.82 -10.51 11.82
CA LYS A 38 13.94 -10.15 13.23
C LYS A 38 12.74 -9.33 13.73
N GLU A 39 12.32 -8.33 12.96
CA GLU A 39 11.14 -7.52 13.30
C GLU A 39 9.86 -8.36 13.27
N MET A 40 9.67 -9.21 12.24
CA MET A 40 8.52 -10.09 12.12
C MET A 40 8.42 -11.07 13.30
N ALA A 41 9.56 -11.67 13.72
CA ALA A 41 9.61 -12.56 14.86
C ALA A 41 9.21 -11.84 16.16
N ALA A 42 9.75 -10.65 16.41
CA ALA A 42 9.42 -9.85 17.60
C ALA A 42 7.94 -9.45 17.64
N ILE A 43 7.36 -9.10 16.48
CA ILE A 43 5.92 -8.80 16.39
C ILE A 43 5.08 -10.05 16.67
N ALA A 44 5.48 -11.21 16.15
CA ALA A 44 4.75 -12.46 16.34
C ALA A 44 4.69 -12.91 17.80
N GLU A 45 5.72 -12.60 18.61
CA GLU A 45 5.75 -12.85 20.06
C GLU A 45 4.61 -12.14 20.81
N THR A 46 4.04 -11.07 20.26
CA THR A 46 2.88 -10.38 20.82
C THR A 46 1.57 -11.16 20.67
N GLY A 47 1.56 -12.25 19.90
CA GLY A 47 0.38 -13.09 19.62
C GLY A 47 -0.48 -12.59 18.46
N LEU A 48 -0.08 -11.53 17.75
CA LEU A 48 -0.78 -11.04 16.56
C LEU A 48 -0.68 -12.08 15.43
N GLN A 49 -1.79 -12.28 14.72
CA GLN A 49 -1.89 -13.26 13.63
C GLN A 49 -1.87 -12.60 12.24
N GLU A 50 -1.85 -11.29 12.20
CA GLU A 50 -1.93 -10.49 10.98
C GLU A 50 -0.90 -9.37 11.01
N ILE A 51 -0.24 -9.15 9.87
CA ILE A 51 0.73 -8.09 9.64
C ILE A 51 0.33 -7.24 8.44
N LEU A 52 0.54 -5.92 8.51
CA LEU A 52 0.43 -5.03 7.37
C LEU A 52 1.82 -4.53 7.00
N ILE A 53 2.31 -4.93 5.83
CA ILE A 53 3.63 -4.53 5.32
C ILE A 53 3.47 -3.23 4.52
N LEU A 54 4.22 -2.20 4.91
CA LEU A 54 4.22 -0.89 4.27
C LEU A 54 5.57 -0.55 3.66
N THR A 55 5.52 0.18 2.56
CA THR A 55 6.70 0.84 1.97
C THR A 55 6.39 2.29 1.61
N GLY A 56 7.41 3.11 1.51
CA GLY A 56 7.31 4.29 0.68
C GLY A 56 7.15 3.88 -0.80
N GLU A 57 6.63 4.78 -1.63
CA GLU A 57 6.38 4.50 -3.04
C GLU A 57 7.64 4.78 -3.87
N SER A 58 8.56 3.82 -3.94
CA SER A 58 9.75 3.82 -4.79
C SER A 58 9.91 2.45 -5.47
N ARG A 59 9.66 2.39 -6.78
CA ARG A 59 9.85 1.17 -7.55
C ARG A 59 11.31 0.74 -7.65
N ASN A 60 12.24 1.68 -7.49
CA ASN A 60 13.67 1.40 -7.55
C ASN A 60 14.23 0.82 -6.24
N LYS A 61 13.67 1.22 -5.09
CA LYS A 61 14.11 0.76 -3.78
C LYS A 61 13.25 -0.37 -3.23
N SER A 62 11.95 -0.22 -3.29
CA SER A 62 11.00 -1.25 -2.86
C SER A 62 10.46 -1.95 -4.09
N THR A 63 11.29 -2.75 -4.78
CA THR A 63 10.85 -3.50 -5.96
C THR A 63 9.78 -4.53 -5.59
N VAL A 64 9.04 -5.02 -6.57
CA VAL A 64 8.01 -6.05 -6.34
C VAL A 64 8.64 -7.33 -5.76
N GLU A 65 9.85 -7.70 -6.22
CA GLU A 65 10.59 -8.84 -5.71
C GLU A 65 11.00 -8.66 -4.24
N TYR A 66 11.46 -7.46 -3.86
CA TYR A 66 11.79 -7.14 -2.46
C TYR A 66 10.56 -7.24 -1.55
N ILE A 67 9.41 -6.73 -1.99
CA ILE A 67 8.14 -6.85 -1.26
C ILE A 67 7.71 -8.32 -1.19
N GLY A 68 7.83 -9.06 -2.29
CA GLY A 68 7.53 -10.50 -2.34
C GLY A 68 8.39 -11.32 -1.36
N GLU A 69 9.67 -10.99 -1.23
CA GLU A 69 10.55 -11.66 -0.25
C GLU A 69 10.11 -11.35 1.20
N ALA A 70 9.71 -10.11 1.48
CA ALA A 70 9.15 -9.76 2.79
C ALA A 70 7.84 -10.54 3.07
N CYS A 71 6.99 -10.77 2.06
CA CYS A 71 5.79 -11.61 2.22
C CYS A 71 6.13 -13.06 2.55
N LYS A 72 7.15 -13.65 1.90
CA LYS A 72 7.60 -15.02 2.18
C LYS A 72 8.15 -15.14 3.61
N ILE A 73 8.90 -14.14 4.08
CA ILE A 73 9.38 -14.09 5.46
C ILE A 73 8.19 -13.99 6.41
N ALA A 74 7.25 -13.06 6.16
CA ALA A 74 6.08 -12.85 7.00
C ALA A 74 5.21 -14.12 7.12
N ARG A 75 5.12 -14.95 6.05
CA ARG A 75 4.33 -16.18 6.05
C ARG A 75 4.82 -17.24 7.05
N LYS A 76 6.06 -17.14 7.52
CA LYS A 76 6.58 -18.00 8.58
C LYS A 76 5.93 -17.71 9.96
N TYR A 77 5.43 -16.49 10.15
CA TYR A 77 4.99 -15.95 11.43
C TYR A 77 3.49 -15.61 11.48
N PHE A 78 2.91 -15.20 10.35
CA PHE A 78 1.55 -14.65 10.31
C PHE A 78 0.63 -15.47 9.40
N LYS A 79 -0.65 -15.56 9.80
CA LYS A 79 -1.71 -16.23 9.01
C LYS A 79 -2.27 -15.32 7.92
N VAL A 80 -2.27 -14.01 8.15
CA VAL A 80 -2.80 -13.01 7.22
C VAL A 80 -1.75 -11.93 6.98
N ILE A 81 -1.47 -11.66 5.71
CA ILE A 81 -0.49 -10.66 5.27
C ILE A 81 -1.18 -9.65 4.38
N GLY A 82 -1.28 -8.42 4.87
CA GLY A 82 -1.73 -7.26 4.12
C GLY A 82 -0.57 -6.46 3.57
N LEU A 83 -0.80 -5.77 2.47
CA LEU A 83 0.12 -4.83 1.86
C LEU A 83 -0.48 -3.43 1.80
N GLU A 84 0.31 -2.42 2.13
CA GLU A 84 0.03 -1.02 1.85
C GLU A 84 1.21 -0.43 1.10
N ILE A 85 1.17 -0.59 -0.21
CA ILE A 85 2.26 -0.28 -1.14
C ILE A 85 1.74 0.59 -2.30
N TYR A 86 2.66 1.05 -3.15
CA TYR A 86 2.27 1.70 -4.40
C TYR A 86 1.47 0.75 -5.31
N PRO A 87 0.54 1.28 -6.14
CA PRO A 87 -0.20 0.46 -7.10
C PRO A 87 0.74 -0.25 -8.08
N VAL A 88 0.45 -1.53 -8.32
CA VAL A 88 1.18 -2.35 -9.30
C VAL A 88 0.23 -2.92 -10.36
N ASN A 89 0.76 -3.63 -11.35
CA ASN A 89 -0.04 -4.29 -12.38
C ASN A 89 -0.62 -5.63 -11.88
N SER A 90 -1.57 -6.20 -12.61
CA SER A 90 -2.26 -7.43 -12.19
C SER A 90 -1.32 -8.64 -12.07
N ASP A 91 -0.34 -8.75 -12.96
CA ASP A 91 0.70 -9.79 -12.93
C ASP A 91 1.65 -9.62 -11.74
N GLU A 92 2.00 -8.38 -11.40
CA GLU A 92 2.78 -8.06 -10.20
C GLU A 92 1.99 -8.37 -8.91
N TYR A 93 0.68 -8.09 -8.89
CA TYR A 93 -0.18 -8.49 -7.77
C TYR A 93 -0.30 -10.02 -7.67
N ALA A 94 -0.38 -10.74 -8.81
CA ALA A 94 -0.40 -12.19 -8.80
C ALA A 94 0.89 -12.77 -8.19
N TYR A 95 2.04 -12.23 -8.57
CA TYR A 95 3.32 -12.61 -7.97
C TYR A 95 3.36 -12.36 -6.45
N LEU A 96 2.89 -11.19 -6.00
CA LEU A 96 2.84 -10.88 -4.56
C LEU A 96 1.88 -11.81 -3.82
N HIS A 97 0.76 -12.19 -4.43
CA HIS A 97 -0.15 -13.17 -3.88
C HIS A 97 0.50 -14.55 -3.75
N GLU A 98 1.20 -15.00 -4.78
CA GLU A 98 1.98 -16.26 -4.75
C GLU A 98 3.07 -16.22 -3.67
N CYS A 99 3.67 -15.07 -3.42
CA CYS A 99 4.61 -14.87 -2.31
C CYS A 99 3.96 -14.87 -0.93
N GLY A 100 2.63 -14.86 -0.86
CA GLY A 100 1.88 -15.00 0.38
C GLY A 100 1.06 -13.79 0.81
N ALA A 101 0.95 -12.73 0.03
CA ALA A 101 0.05 -11.62 0.34
C ALA A 101 -1.42 -12.03 0.19
N ASP A 102 -2.24 -11.70 1.18
CA ASP A 102 -3.67 -12.00 1.18
C ASP A 102 -4.51 -10.85 0.65
N TYR A 103 -4.14 -9.61 0.97
CA TYR A 103 -4.88 -8.42 0.56
C TYR A 103 -3.95 -7.21 0.37
N VAL A 104 -4.45 -6.22 -0.35
CA VAL A 104 -3.76 -4.94 -0.50
C VAL A 104 -4.71 -3.78 -0.20
N THR A 105 -4.18 -2.76 0.46
CA THR A 105 -4.86 -1.48 0.66
C THR A 105 -4.15 -0.41 -0.16
N VAL A 106 -4.91 0.31 -0.98
CA VAL A 106 -4.43 1.47 -1.72
C VAL A 106 -5.37 2.64 -1.47
N PHE A 107 -4.89 3.62 -0.73
CA PHE A 107 -5.68 4.82 -0.44
C PHE A 107 -5.76 5.71 -1.68
N GLN A 108 -6.98 6.07 -2.10
CA GLN A 108 -7.21 7.02 -3.18
C GLN A 108 -6.84 8.44 -2.79
N GLU A 109 -6.78 8.72 -1.50
CA GLU A 109 -6.51 9.99 -0.85
C GLU A 109 -7.71 10.95 -0.96
N THR A 110 -8.06 11.41 -2.14
CA THR A 110 -9.32 12.10 -2.46
C THR A 110 -9.85 11.61 -3.80
N TYR A 111 -11.16 11.58 -3.95
CA TYR A 111 -11.85 11.22 -5.20
C TYR A 111 -12.10 12.43 -6.13
N ASN A 112 -11.78 13.63 -5.66
CA ASN A 112 -11.79 14.84 -6.49
C ASN A 112 -10.50 14.90 -7.32
N SER A 113 -10.59 14.62 -8.63
CA SER A 113 -9.44 14.59 -9.55
C SER A 113 -8.70 15.93 -9.63
N ASP A 114 -9.43 17.05 -9.64
CA ASP A 114 -8.84 18.38 -9.75
C ASP A 114 -8.05 18.72 -8.47
N LYS A 115 -8.64 18.39 -7.32
CA LYS A 115 -7.96 18.52 -6.03
C LYS A 115 -6.76 17.61 -5.92
N TYR A 116 -6.90 16.35 -6.38
CA TYR A 116 -5.83 15.36 -6.39
C TYR A 116 -4.58 15.85 -7.12
N GLU A 117 -4.75 16.49 -8.28
CA GLU A 117 -3.65 17.03 -9.06
C GLU A 117 -2.87 18.13 -8.31
N THR A 118 -3.56 18.97 -7.54
CA THR A 118 -2.94 20.02 -6.73
C THR A 118 -2.17 19.50 -5.51
N LEU A 119 -2.45 18.28 -5.08
CA LEU A 119 -1.85 17.63 -3.91
C LEU A 119 -0.66 16.72 -4.26
N HIS A 120 -0.65 16.15 -5.48
CA HIS A 120 0.34 15.19 -5.95
C HIS A 120 1.13 15.79 -7.12
N LEU A 121 2.21 16.50 -6.81
CA LEU A 121 2.89 17.37 -7.77
C LEU A 121 3.89 16.63 -8.67
N ALA A 122 4.43 15.49 -8.20
CA ALA A 122 5.38 14.67 -8.96
C ALA A 122 5.32 13.20 -8.54
N GLY A 123 5.92 12.34 -9.37
CA GLY A 123 6.00 10.89 -9.16
C GLY A 123 4.79 10.11 -9.68
N HIS A 124 4.85 8.80 -9.58
CA HIS A 124 3.80 7.89 -10.11
C HIS A 124 2.45 8.06 -9.42
N LYS A 125 2.43 8.45 -8.15
CA LYS A 125 1.19 8.69 -7.41
C LYS A 125 0.32 9.77 -8.04
N ARG A 126 0.91 10.69 -8.83
CA ARG A 126 0.16 11.71 -9.57
C ARG A 126 -0.81 11.16 -10.60
N ILE A 127 -0.65 9.92 -11.05
CA ILE A 127 -1.50 9.31 -12.08
C ILE A 127 -2.81 8.83 -11.45
N PHE A 128 -3.80 9.73 -11.36
CA PHE A 128 -5.08 9.48 -10.70
C PHE A 128 -5.80 8.22 -11.21
N PRO A 129 -6.01 8.01 -12.54
CA PRO A 129 -6.74 6.83 -13.01
C PRO A 129 -6.03 5.52 -12.65
N TYR A 130 -4.71 5.48 -12.76
CA TYR A 130 -3.95 4.28 -12.44
C TYR A 130 -4.08 3.89 -10.96
N ARG A 131 -4.12 4.89 -10.07
CA ARG A 131 -4.34 4.65 -8.64
C ARG A 131 -5.78 4.23 -8.35
N MET A 132 -6.75 4.88 -8.99
CA MET A 132 -8.18 4.58 -8.85
C MET A 132 -8.54 3.13 -9.20
N GLU A 133 -7.84 2.53 -10.16
CA GLU A 133 -8.07 1.16 -10.62
C GLU A 133 -7.21 0.12 -9.90
N ALA A 134 -6.47 0.50 -8.85
CA ALA A 134 -5.54 -0.40 -8.18
C ALA A 134 -6.22 -1.64 -7.59
N GLN A 135 -7.37 -1.46 -6.95
CA GLN A 135 -8.11 -2.55 -6.32
C GLN A 135 -8.65 -3.56 -7.34
N GLU A 136 -9.12 -3.08 -8.49
CA GLU A 136 -9.56 -3.97 -9.57
C GLU A 136 -8.40 -4.81 -10.12
N ARG A 137 -7.22 -4.19 -10.31
CA ARG A 137 -6.02 -4.93 -10.73
C ARG A 137 -5.58 -5.95 -9.68
N ALA A 138 -5.69 -5.62 -8.40
CA ALA A 138 -5.34 -6.53 -7.31
C ALA A 138 -6.27 -7.76 -7.27
N ILE A 139 -7.57 -7.58 -7.44
CA ILE A 139 -8.53 -8.69 -7.54
C ILE A 139 -8.22 -9.56 -8.76
N ARG A 140 -7.95 -8.96 -9.92
CA ARG A 140 -7.53 -9.71 -11.13
C ARG A 140 -6.23 -10.48 -10.94
N GLY A 141 -5.31 -9.98 -10.09
CA GLY A 141 -4.10 -10.65 -9.65
C GLY A 141 -4.30 -11.72 -8.58
N GLY A 142 -5.55 -12.00 -8.17
CA GLY A 142 -5.87 -13.08 -7.24
C GLY A 142 -5.87 -12.68 -5.76
N MET A 143 -5.67 -11.40 -5.42
CA MET A 143 -5.77 -10.94 -4.02
C MET A 143 -7.14 -11.28 -3.44
N ARG A 144 -7.16 -11.86 -2.24
CA ARG A 144 -8.39 -12.27 -1.54
C ARG A 144 -9.21 -11.11 -1.01
N GLY A 145 -8.57 -9.96 -0.81
CA GLY A 145 -9.23 -8.76 -0.33
C GLY A 145 -8.55 -7.49 -0.83
N VAL A 146 -9.31 -6.40 -0.83
CA VAL A 146 -8.82 -5.07 -1.15
C VAL A 146 -9.39 -4.04 -0.18
N GLY A 147 -8.53 -3.11 0.24
CA GLY A 147 -8.91 -2.00 1.10
C GLY A 147 -9.07 -0.70 0.32
N PHE A 148 -10.05 0.08 0.73
CA PHE A 148 -10.37 1.40 0.16
C PHE A 148 -10.27 2.45 1.26
N ALA A 149 -9.65 3.59 0.95
CA ALA A 149 -9.68 4.74 1.85
C ALA A 149 -9.48 6.06 1.11
N ALA A 150 -9.99 7.11 1.74
CA ALA A 150 -9.63 8.49 1.48
C ALA A 150 -9.00 9.09 2.73
N LEU A 151 -8.07 10.02 2.54
CA LEU A 151 -7.49 10.81 3.62
C LEU A 151 -8.42 12.00 3.89
N LEU A 152 -9.27 11.86 4.90
CA LEU A 152 -10.30 12.85 5.22
C LEU A 152 -9.64 14.19 5.63
N GLY A 153 -10.07 15.26 4.98
CA GLY A 153 -9.56 16.62 5.20
C GLY A 153 -8.71 17.16 4.05
N LEU A 154 -8.41 16.34 3.02
CA LEU A 154 -7.78 16.84 1.80
C LEU A 154 -8.76 17.61 0.92
N ASP A 155 -10.03 17.19 0.91
CA ASP A 155 -11.16 17.86 0.25
C ASP A 155 -12.43 17.71 1.11
N ASP A 156 -13.62 17.85 0.53
CA ASP A 156 -14.89 17.61 1.22
C ASP A 156 -14.98 16.16 1.72
N PHE A 157 -14.82 15.98 3.03
CA PHE A 157 -14.74 14.64 3.65
C PHE A 157 -16.02 13.82 3.44
N ARG A 158 -17.19 14.45 3.26
CA ARG A 158 -18.45 13.74 3.03
C ARG A 158 -18.49 13.13 1.64
N LYS A 159 -18.00 13.90 0.65
CA LYS A 159 -17.89 13.42 -0.74
C LYS A 159 -16.88 12.29 -0.84
N ASP A 160 -15.72 12.46 -0.22
CA ASP A 160 -14.67 11.44 -0.23
C ASP A 160 -15.11 10.17 0.51
N ALA A 161 -15.76 10.28 1.68
CA ALA A 161 -16.29 9.14 2.41
C ALA A 161 -17.36 8.39 1.61
N PHE A 162 -18.31 9.12 0.99
CA PHE A 162 -19.32 8.52 0.13
C PHE A 162 -18.71 7.84 -1.09
N ALA A 163 -17.77 8.50 -1.78
CA ALA A 163 -17.11 7.98 -2.97
C ALA A 163 -16.29 6.71 -2.65
N THR A 164 -15.64 6.67 -1.49
CA THR A 164 -14.91 5.48 -1.01
C THR A 164 -15.84 4.29 -0.87
N GLY A 165 -16.97 4.46 -0.18
CA GLY A 165 -17.98 3.40 -0.03
C GLY A 165 -18.63 2.99 -1.36
N TYR A 166 -18.90 3.96 -2.22
CA TYR A 166 -19.50 3.71 -3.53
C TYR A 166 -18.53 2.97 -4.47
N HIS A 167 -17.23 3.30 -4.43
CA HIS A 167 -16.19 2.59 -5.18
C HIS A 167 -16.13 1.12 -4.76
N ALA A 168 -16.08 0.84 -3.45
CA ALA A 168 -16.10 -0.52 -2.92
C ALA A 168 -17.37 -1.28 -3.35
N TYR A 169 -18.54 -0.64 -3.25
CA TYR A 169 -19.82 -1.22 -3.67
C TYR A 169 -19.85 -1.59 -5.15
N LEU A 170 -19.35 -0.70 -6.02
CA LEU A 170 -19.31 -0.97 -7.46
C LEU A 170 -18.37 -2.14 -7.79
N LEU A 171 -17.22 -2.23 -7.12
CA LEU A 171 -16.26 -3.30 -7.38
C LEU A 171 -16.77 -4.67 -6.90
N GLN A 172 -17.52 -4.72 -5.80
CA GLN A 172 -18.15 -5.97 -5.32
C GLN A 172 -19.19 -6.55 -6.29
N ARG A 173 -19.69 -5.74 -7.21
CA ARG A 173 -20.74 -6.17 -8.16
C ARG A 173 -20.18 -6.63 -9.51
N LYS A 174 -18.88 -6.53 -9.71
CA LYS A 174 -18.19 -7.06 -10.90
C LYS A 174 -17.83 -8.53 -10.74
#